data_61f1201189cb32ad7ac3415680c5ddda
#
_entry.id   61f1201189cb32ad7ac3415680c5ddda
#
_cell.length_a   1.000
_cell.length_b   1.000
_cell.length_c   1.000
_cell.angle_alpha   90.00
_cell.angle_beta   90.00
_cell.angle_gamma   90.00
#
_symmetry.space_group_name_H-M   'P 1'
#
loop_
_entity.id
_entity.type
_entity.pdbx_description
1 polymer ?
#
loop_
_entity_poly.entity_id
_entity_poly.type
_entity_poly.pdbx_seq_one_letter_code
_entity_poly.pdbx_strand_id
1 'polypeptide(L)' 'MFSETSRYALRTLGYLATHRDRWILAREIAEATGVPPDYLSKILARLRKRGFVTSQ' A
#
# COMPACT_ATOMS: atom_id res chain seq x y z
N MET A 1 -2.72 17.78 10.73
CA MET A 1 -1.79 16.67 10.99
C MET A 1 -2.38 15.37 10.46
N PHE A 2 -1.61 14.59 9.76
CA PHE A 2 -2.09 13.33 9.23
C PHE A 2 -2.13 12.27 10.32
N SER A 3 -3.16 11.44 10.28
CA SER A 3 -3.21 10.27 11.16
C SER A 3 -2.14 9.26 10.70
N GLU A 4 -1.87 8.29 11.57
CA GLU A 4 -0.91 7.24 11.23
C GLU A 4 -1.40 6.45 10.01
N THR A 5 -2.70 6.18 9.95
CA THR A 5 -3.29 5.49 8.81
C THR A 5 -3.03 6.26 7.51
N SER A 6 -3.22 7.58 7.54
CA SER A 6 -2.99 8.40 6.35
C SER A 6 -1.54 8.38 5.92
N ARG A 7 -0.60 8.43 6.87
CA ARG A 7 0.81 8.38 6.56
C ARG A 7 1.21 7.05 5.94
N TYR A 8 0.68 5.97 6.48
CA TYR A 8 0.94 4.64 5.92
C TYR A 8 0.36 4.51 4.52
N ALA A 9 -0.84 5.05 4.31
CA ALA A 9 -1.48 5.02 3.01
C ALA A 9 -0.66 5.80 1.98
N LEU A 10 -0.14 6.95 2.37
CA LEU A 10 0.67 7.76 1.47
C LEU A 10 1.97 7.04 1.09
N ARG A 11 2.62 6.40 2.05
CA ARG A 11 3.82 5.62 1.76
C ARG A 11 3.52 4.48 0.79
N THR A 12 2.42 3.79 1.02
CA THR A 12 2.02 2.67 0.17
C THR A 12 1.73 3.15 -1.25
N LEU A 13 0.97 4.21 -1.39
CA LEU A 13 0.65 4.77 -2.70
C LEU A 13 1.90 5.24 -3.43
N GLY A 14 2.82 5.89 -2.70
CA GLY A 14 4.07 6.34 -3.30
C GLY A 14 4.89 5.19 -3.83
N TYR A 15 4.98 4.11 -3.05
CA TYR A 15 5.72 2.93 -3.50
C TYR A 15 5.07 2.31 -4.73
N LEU A 16 3.75 2.16 -4.71
CA LEU A 16 3.03 1.59 -5.85
C LEU A 16 3.19 2.45 -7.10
N ALA A 17 3.18 3.76 -6.93
CA ALA A 17 3.29 4.68 -8.06
C ALA A 17 4.64 4.56 -8.76
N THR A 18 5.71 4.23 -8.03
CA THR A 18 7.04 4.10 -8.61
C THR A 18 7.34 2.69 -9.11
N HIS A 19 6.43 1.74 -8.88
CA HIS A 19 6.64 0.35 -9.27
C HIS A 19 5.44 -0.18 -10.04
N ARG A 20 4.96 0.59 -11.01
CA ARG A 20 3.74 0.27 -11.75
C ARG A 20 3.93 -0.79 -12.81
N ASP A 21 5.17 -1.10 -13.13
CA ASP A 21 5.49 -1.95 -14.27
C ASP A 21 5.57 -3.44 -13.95
N ARG A 22 5.28 -3.82 -12.70
CA ARG A 22 5.35 -5.22 -12.31
C ARG A 22 4.43 -5.52 -11.14
N TRP A 23 4.17 -6.79 -10.93
CA TRP A 23 3.43 -7.24 -9.75
C TRP A 23 4.29 -7.09 -8.51
N ILE A 24 3.67 -6.65 -7.43
CA ILE A 24 4.37 -6.44 -6.16
C ILE A 24 3.62 -7.18 -5.07
N LEU A 25 4.35 -7.97 -4.30
CA LEU A 25 3.76 -8.68 -3.17
C LEU A 25 3.57 -7.73 -2.00
N ALA A 26 2.51 -7.97 -1.23
CA ALA A 26 2.24 -7.15 -0.05
C ALA A 26 3.42 -7.17 0.92
N ARG A 27 4.07 -8.32 1.07
CA ARG A 27 5.24 -8.43 1.95
C ARG A 27 6.36 -7.50 1.49
N GLU A 28 6.57 -7.42 0.18
CA GLU A 28 7.58 -6.55 -0.39
C GLU A 28 7.29 -5.08 -0.05
N ILE A 29 6.03 -4.69 -0.18
CA ILE A 29 5.62 -3.33 0.15
C ILE A 29 5.85 -3.04 1.62
N ALA A 30 5.47 -3.98 2.48
CA ALA A 30 5.64 -3.81 3.92
C ALA A 30 7.11 -3.62 4.29
N GLU A 31 8.00 -4.40 3.69
CA GLU A 31 9.43 -4.30 3.96
C GLU A 31 10.01 -2.97 3.46
N ALA A 32 9.58 -2.56 2.28
CA ALA A 32 10.13 -1.33 1.67
C ALA A 32 9.61 -0.06 2.35
N THR A 33 8.36 -0.07 2.78
CA THR A 33 7.73 1.13 3.33
C THR A 33 7.78 1.21 4.85
N GLY A 34 8.03 0.10 5.51
CA GLY A 34 7.99 0.03 6.97
C GLY A 34 6.58 -0.04 7.53
N VAL A 35 5.57 -0.19 6.69
CA VAL A 35 4.18 -0.31 7.14
C VAL A 35 3.98 -1.72 7.71
N PRO A 36 3.38 -1.86 8.90
CA PRO A 36 3.12 -3.18 9.47
C PRO A 36 2.24 -4.01 8.53
N PRO A 37 2.55 -5.30 8.36
CA PRO A 37 1.81 -6.13 7.40
C PRO A 37 0.30 -6.17 7.63
N ASP A 38 -0.13 -6.25 8.88
CA ASP A 38 -1.56 -6.27 9.19
C ASP A 38 -2.24 -4.99 8.76
N TYR A 39 -1.58 -3.88 8.99
CA TYR A 39 -2.08 -2.57 8.63
C TYR A 39 -2.12 -2.41 7.12
N LEU A 40 -1.05 -2.88 6.47
CA LEU A 40 -0.94 -2.82 5.01
C LEU A 40 -2.07 -3.57 4.34
N SER A 41 -2.43 -4.74 4.86
CA SER A 41 -3.53 -5.52 4.30
C SER A 41 -4.82 -4.73 4.28
N LYS A 42 -5.10 -3.98 5.35
CA LYS A 42 -6.29 -3.14 5.42
C LYS A 42 -6.23 -1.99 4.43
N ILE A 43 -5.06 -1.39 4.30
CA ILE A 43 -4.87 -0.28 3.35
C ILE A 43 -5.08 -0.76 1.92
N LEU A 44 -4.47 -1.89 1.57
CA LEU A 44 -4.59 -2.43 0.23
C LEU A 44 -6.02 -2.84 -0.10
N ALA A 45 -6.74 -3.39 0.88
CA ALA A 45 -8.14 -3.74 0.68
C ALA A 45 -8.97 -2.51 0.35
N ARG A 46 -8.74 -1.41 1.05
CA ARG A 46 -9.45 -0.15 0.80
C ARG A 46 -9.09 0.42 -0.57
N LEU A 47 -7.82 0.39 -0.92
CA LEU A 47 -7.37 0.92 -2.21
C LEU A 47 -7.97 0.11 -3.36
N ARG A 48 -8.01 -1.20 -3.21
CA ARG A 48 -8.59 -2.08 -4.22
C ARG A 48 -10.08 -1.81 -4.38
N LYS A 49 -10.78 -1.64 -3.26
CA LYS A 49 -12.21 -1.37 -3.28
C LYS A 49 -12.52 -0.08 -4.01
N ARG A 50 -11.64 0.89 -3.94
CA ARG A 50 -11.81 2.18 -4.59
C ARG A 50 -11.21 2.24 -5.99
N GLY A 51 -10.65 1.14 -6.46
CA GLY A 51 -10.10 1.07 -7.80
C GLY A 51 -8.69 1.63 -7.97
N PHE A 52 -8.00 1.92 -6.88
CA PHE A 52 -6.63 2.43 -6.97
C PHE A 52 -5.60 1.36 -7.29
N VAL A 53 -5.90 0.11 -6.95
CA VAL A 53 -5.00 -0.99 -7.25
C VAL A 53 -5.80 -2.15 -7.81
N THR A 54 -5.12 -2.97 -8.62
CA THR A 54 -5.69 -4.19 -9.15
C THR A 54 -4.99 -5.36 -8.48
N SER A 55 -5.76 -6.34 -8.03
CA SER A 55 -5.17 -7.53 -7.43
C SER A 55 -5.90 -8.76 -7.94
N GLN A 56 -5.20 -9.86 -7.83
CA GLN A 56 -5.77 -11.15 -8.18
C GLN A 56 -6.01 -11.98 -6.96
#